data_c05dab97623c388b16e215fb6dc1ca2b
#
_entry.id   c05dab97623c388b16e215fb6dc1ca2b
#
_cell.length_a   1.000
_cell.length_b   1.000
_cell.length_c   1.000
_cell.angle_alpha   90.00
_cell.angle_beta   90.00
_cell.angle_gamma   90.00
#
_symmetry.space_group_name_H-M   'P 1'
#
loop_
_entity.id
_entity.type
_entity.pdbx_description
1 polymer ?
#
loop_
_entity_poly.entity_id
_entity_poly.type
_entity_poly.pdbx_seq_one_letter_code
_entity_poly.pdbx_strand_id
1 'polypeptide(L)'
;MPLHPVLEERLNFALQGSEPPAFTPRDARLPAIPGKAHAVIGMRRAGKTTFLRQLLAERRAVVPPERALYLSFDDDRLAGIGVEQLGFLLEEFYRRHPALRGRETVHWLLDEIQLVPGWERFVRRVMDSEKVNFVVSGSSARMLSREVHTSLRGRGMETVIRPFSFREFLRHRGEEPGKPAGRWTAAERSPVEKRFREFLAE
;
A
#
# COMPACT_ATOMS: atom_id res chain seq x y z
N MET A 1 17.62 -13.95 -17.88
CA MET A 1 17.31 -12.60 -18.44
C MET A 1 17.70 -11.55 -17.41
N PRO A 2 18.13 -10.37 -17.78
CA PRO A 2 18.40 -9.28 -16.83
C PRO A 2 17.08 -8.71 -16.25
N LEU A 3 17.19 -8.00 -15.14
CA LEU A 3 16.08 -7.21 -14.59
C LEU A 3 15.68 -6.14 -15.60
N HIS A 4 14.37 -5.93 -15.73
CA HIS A 4 13.82 -4.90 -16.62
C HIS A 4 14.31 -3.51 -16.19
N PRO A 5 14.81 -2.66 -17.12
CA PRO A 5 15.43 -1.37 -16.76
C PRO A 5 14.52 -0.45 -15.93
N VAL A 6 13.24 -0.43 -16.22
CA VAL A 6 12.26 0.37 -15.46
C VAL A 6 12.09 -0.16 -14.03
N LEU A 7 12.15 -1.47 -13.81
CA LEU A 7 12.10 -2.04 -12.45
C LEU A 7 13.39 -1.72 -11.69
N GLU A 8 14.53 -1.70 -12.38
CA GLU A 8 15.80 -1.27 -11.77
C GLU A 8 15.77 0.21 -11.38
N GLU A 9 15.26 1.09 -12.26
CA GLU A 9 15.01 2.50 -11.96
C GLU A 9 14.10 2.67 -10.72
N ARG A 10 13.01 1.91 -10.65
CA ARG A 10 12.08 1.95 -9.53
C ARG A 10 12.69 1.41 -8.23
N LEU A 11 13.50 0.38 -8.30
CA LEU A 11 14.23 -0.13 -7.14
C LEU A 11 15.24 0.92 -6.64
N ASN A 12 15.98 1.56 -7.53
CA ASN A 12 16.90 2.65 -7.18
C ASN A 12 16.17 3.78 -6.45
N PHE A 13 15.04 4.23 -6.98
CA PHE A 13 14.23 5.27 -6.36
C PHE A 13 13.69 4.86 -4.99
N ALA A 14 13.18 3.62 -4.88
CA ALA A 14 12.66 3.10 -3.61
C ALA A 14 13.73 3.01 -2.51
N LEU A 15 14.97 2.68 -2.89
CA LEU A 15 16.11 2.57 -1.97
C LEU A 15 16.67 3.94 -1.52
N GLN A 16 16.47 5.00 -2.31
CA GLN A 16 16.93 6.36 -1.95
C GLN A 16 16.22 6.94 -0.72
N GLY A 17 15.14 6.31 -0.27
CA GLY A 17 14.47 6.71 0.96
C GLY A 17 13.69 8.03 0.86
N SER A 18 13.36 8.48 -0.35
CA SER A 18 12.59 9.71 -0.56
C SER A 18 11.32 9.72 0.28
N GLU A 19 11.06 10.84 0.95
CA GLU A 19 9.82 11.02 1.69
C GLU A 19 8.63 10.98 0.74
N PRO A 20 7.53 10.29 1.11
CA PRO A 20 6.32 10.36 0.33
C PRO A 20 5.78 11.80 0.32
N PRO A 21 5.14 12.23 -0.77
CA PRO A 21 4.52 13.55 -0.83
C PRO A 21 3.50 13.71 0.31
N ALA A 22 3.26 14.95 0.73
CA ALA A 22 2.26 15.25 1.74
C ALA A 22 0.90 14.63 1.39
N PHE A 23 0.26 14.02 2.35
CA PHE A 23 -1.04 13.35 2.17
C PHE A 23 -1.94 13.58 3.39
N THR A 24 -3.23 13.45 3.17
CA THR A 24 -4.20 13.40 4.26
C THR A 24 -4.20 12.01 4.89
N PRO A 25 -3.86 11.87 6.18
CA PRO A 25 -3.84 10.57 6.84
C PRO A 25 -5.23 9.90 6.83
N ARG A 26 -5.24 8.62 6.48
CA ARG A 26 -6.44 7.78 6.49
C ARG A 26 -6.65 7.17 7.87
N ASP A 27 -7.91 6.99 8.25
CA ASP A 27 -8.27 6.31 9.51
C ASP A 27 -8.16 4.78 9.40
N ALA A 28 -8.10 4.25 8.18
CA ALA A 28 -7.89 2.84 7.93
C ALA A 28 -6.57 2.34 8.55
N ARG A 29 -6.58 1.10 9.04
CA ARG A 29 -5.42 0.42 9.63
C ARG A 29 -5.32 -1.00 9.06
N LEU A 30 -4.10 -1.50 8.91
CA LEU A 30 -3.88 -2.91 8.63
C LEU A 30 -3.88 -3.71 9.94
N PRO A 31 -4.60 -4.85 9.98
CA PRO A 31 -4.47 -5.76 11.12
C PRO A 31 -3.05 -6.32 11.19
N ALA A 32 -2.45 -6.34 12.38
CA ALA A 32 -1.11 -6.88 12.58
C ALA A 32 -1.17 -8.41 12.74
N ILE A 33 -1.32 -9.15 11.64
CA ILE A 33 -1.35 -10.62 11.65
C ILE A 33 -0.10 -11.16 10.97
N PRO A 34 0.79 -11.84 11.71
CA PRO A 34 2.00 -12.44 11.15
C PRO A 34 1.69 -13.46 10.04
N GLY A 35 2.56 -13.55 9.04
CA GLY A 35 2.46 -14.55 7.97
C GLY A 35 1.30 -14.31 6.99
N LYS A 36 0.71 -13.12 6.96
CA LYS A 36 -0.30 -12.71 5.99
C LYS A 36 0.20 -11.60 5.08
N ALA A 37 -0.10 -11.74 3.79
CA ALA A 37 -0.01 -10.62 2.85
C ALA A 37 -1.28 -9.77 2.97
N HIS A 38 -1.14 -8.45 2.98
CA HIS A 38 -2.27 -7.53 3.07
C HIS A 38 -2.63 -7.00 1.68
N ALA A 39 -3.85 -7.28 1.22
CA ALA A 39 -4.40 -6.75 -0.01
C ALA A 39 -5.22 -5.48 0.29
N VAL A 40 -4.73 -4.34 -0.16
CA VAL A 40 -5.42 -3.05 -0.09
C VAL A 40 -6.28 -2.89 -1.32
N ILE A 41 -7.57 -3.04 -1.16
CA ILE A 41 -8.54 -3.01 -2.24
C ILE A 41 -9.44 -1.79 -2.13
N GLY A 42 -10.11 -1.43 -3.22
CA GLY A 42 -11.02 -0.30 -3.24
C GLY A 42 -11.25 0.18 -4.68
N MET A 43 -12.27 0.98 -4.85
CA MET A 43 -12.58 1.57 -6.15
C MET A 43 -11.41 2.43 -6.67
N ARG A 44 -11.41 2.70 -7.98
CA ARG A 44 -10.47 3.65 -8.57
C ARG A 44 -10.61 5.01 -7.90
N ARG A 45 -9.51 5.68 -7.63
CA ARG A 45 -9.44 6.99 -6.94
C ARG A 45 -9.88 6.98 -5.46
N ALA A 46 -10.09 5.83 -4.84
CA ALA A 46 -10.38 5.76 -3.40
C ALA A 46 -9.18 6.12 -2.49
N GLY A 47 -7.99 6.31 -3.06
CA GLY A 47 -6.78 6.67 -2.29
C GLY A 47 -5.93 5.48 -1.85
N LYS A 48 -5.98 4.32 -2.53
CA LYS A 48 -5.15 3.14 -2.23
C LYS A 48 -3.66 3.46 -2.24
N THR A 49 -3.17 4.09 -3.32
CA THR A 49 -1.77 4.53 -3.46
C THR A 49 -1.34 5.44 -2.31
N THR A 50 -2.20 6.40 -1.94
CA THR A 50 -1.94 7.31 -0.81
C THR A 50 -1.86 6.55 0.51
N PHE A 51 -2.74 5.56 0.71
CA PHE A 51 -2.70 4.70 1.89
C PHE A 51 -1.43 3.84 1.95
N LEU A 52 -0.97 3.28 0.81
CA LEU A 52 0.31 2.58 0.76
C LEU A 52 1.48 3.52 1.13
N ARG A 53 1.47 4.75 0.67
CA ARG A 53 2.49 5.76 1.04
C ARG A 53 2.45 6.13 2.51
N GLN A 54 1.26 6.21 3.12
CA GLN A 54 1.11 6.36 4.56
C GLN A 54 1.75 5.18 5.31
N LEU A 55 1.45 3.94 4.90
CA LEU A 55 2.05 2.75 5.49
C LEU A 55 3.58 2.71 5.32
N LEU A 56 4.09 3.16 4.15
CA LEU A 56 5.53 3.30 3.92
C LEU A 56 6.15 4.27 4.92
N ALA A 57 5.57 5.46 5.10
CA ALA A 57 6.04 6.45 6.07
C ALA A 57 6.03 5.89 7.51
N GLU A 58 4.94 5.23 7.91
CA GLU A 58 4.82 4.57 9.21
C GLU A 58 5.91 3.49 9.41
N ARG A 59 6.26 2.73 8.37
CA ARG A 59 7.31 1.71 8.43
C ARG A 59 8.70 2.34 8.50
N ARG A 60 8.97 3.35 7.67
CA ARG A 60 10.27 4.05 7.66
C ARG A 60 10.56 4.85 8.93
N ALA A 61 9.53 5.14 9.73
CA ALA A 61 9.73 5.71 11.07
C ALA A 61 10.37 4.71 12.07
N VAL A 62 10.34 3.41 11.77
CA VAL A 62 10.81 2.35 12.69
C VAL A 62 11.83 1.40 12.09
N VAL A 63 12.02 1.41 10.77
CA VAL A 63 13.06 0.62 10.07
C VAL A 63 13.79 1.49 9.05
N PRO A 64 15.06 1.18 8.71
CA PRO A 64 15.79 1.90 7.67
C PRO A 64 15.09 1.80 6.30
N PRO A 65 15.28 2.78 5.39
CA PRO A 65 14.60 2.84 4.08
C PRO A 65 14.75 1.58 3.24
N GLU A 66 15.92 0.95 3.27
CA GLU A 66 16.19 -0.31 2.54
C GLU A 66 15.37 -1.50 3.04
N ARG A 67 14.73 -1.40 4.21
CA ARG A 67 13.81 -2.40 4.74
C ARG A 67 12.35 -2.11 4.49
N ALA A 68 12.01 -0.97 3.88
CA ALA A 68 10.64 -0.59 3.55
C ALA A 68 10.59 0.03 2.15
N LEU A 69 10.16 -0.77 1.16
CA LEU A 69 10.15 -0.42 -0.25
C LEU A 69 8.72 -0.23 -0.76
N TYR A 70 8.54 0.80 -1.59
CA TYR A 70 7.32 1.01 -2.37
C TYR A 70 7.65 0.92 -3.86
N LEU A 71 6.92 0.07 -4.57
CA LEU A 71 7.07 -0.17 -6.00
C LEU A 71 5.70 -0.14 -6.67
N SER A 72 5.53 0.71 -7.68
CA SER A 72 4.31 0.79 -8.48
C SER A 72 4.50 0.09 -9.81
N PHE A 73 3.52 -0.69 -10.22
CA PHE A 73 3.46 -1.37 -11.52
C PHE A 73 2.55 -0.62 -12.51
N ASP A 74 1.95 0.49 -12.10
CA ASP A 74 1.16 1.39 -12.97
C ASP A 74 2.10 2.29 -13.78
N ASP A 75 2.79 1.66 -14.74
CA ASP A 75 3.70 2.31 -15.70
C ASP A 75 3.56 1.58 -17.04
N ASP A 76 3.24 2.30 -18.09
CA ASP A 76 3.03 1.74 -19.43
C ASP A 76 4.28 1.05 -19.99
N ARG A 77 5.49 1.50 -19.58
CA ARG A 77 6.76 0.86 -19.92
C ARG A 77 6.92 -0.54 -19.32
N LEU A 78 6.09 -0.90 -18.32
CA LEU A 78 6.03 -2.23 -17.72
C LEU A 78 4.92 -3.11 -18.33
N ALA A 79 4.25 -2.64 -19.39
CA ALA A 79 3.18 -3.40 -20.01
C ALA A 79 3.68 -4.77 -20.51
N GLY A 80 3.00 -5.84 -20.08
CA GLY A 80 3.33 -7.21 -20.49
C GLY A 80 4.53 -7.84 -19.79
N ILE A 81 5.07 -7.26 -18.72
CA ILE A 81 6.12 -7.93 -17.94
C ILE A 81 5.59 -9.23 -17.34
N GLY A 82 6.42 -10.26 -17.33
CA GLY A 82 6.13 -11.54 -16.71
C GLY A 82 6.48 -11.58 -15.23
N VAL A 83 5.93 -12.56 -14.52
CA VAL A 83 6.16 -12.78 -13.08
C VAL A 83 7.63 -13.09 -12.75
N GLU A 84 8.41 -13.58 -13.70
CA GLU A 84 9.86 -13.82 -13.53
C GLU A 84 10.62 -12.54 -13.22
N GLN A 85 10.15 -11.38 -13.69
CA GLN A 85 10.74 -10.08 -13.39
C GLN A 85 10.64 -9.72 -11.91
N LEU A 86 9.58 -10.16 -11.22
CA LEU A 86 9.49 -10.03 -9.76
C LEU A 86 10.56 -10.87 -9.05
N GLY A 87 10.91 -12.04 -9.62
CA GLY A 87 12.00 -12.86 -9.13
C GLY A 87 13.37 -12.17 -9.30
N PHE A 88 13.64 -11.61 -10.49
CA PHE A 88 14.87 -10.87 -10.73
C PHE A 88 14.97 -9.60 -9.86
N LEU A 89 13.85 -8.91 -9.63
CA LEU A 89 13.78 -7.77 -8.73
C LEU A 89 14.17 -8.14 -7.28
N LEU A 90 13.68 -9.29 -6.78
CA LEU A 90 14.02 -9.80 -5.45
C LEU A 90 15.51 -10.15 -5.34
N GLU A 91 16.05 -10.86 -6.33
CA GLU A 91 17.46 -11.24 -6.33
C GLU A 91 18.37 -10.01 -6.44
N GLU A 92 18.00 -9.02 -7.27
CA GLU A 92 18.76 -7.76 -7.39
C GLU A 92 18.70 -6.95 -6.08
N PHE A 93 17.56 -6.91 -5.42
CA PHE A 93 17.45 -6.30 -4.09
C PHE A 93 18.41 -6.94 -3.07
N TYR A 94 18.42 -8.27 -2.97
CA TYR A 94 19.30 -8.98 -2.04
C TYR A 94 20.77 -8.98 -2.47
N ARG A 95 21.05 -8.88 -3.79
CA ARG A 95 22.40 -8.68 -4.27
C ARG A 95 23.01 -7.36 -3.76
N ARG A 96 22.18 -6.32 -3.67
CA ARG A 96 22.57 -4.99 -3.12
C ARG A 96 22.61 -4.96 -1.59
N HIS A 97 21.76 -5.75 -0.96
CA HIS A 97 21.61 -5.80 0.51
C HIS A 97 21.72 -7.23 1.06
N PRO A 98 22.87 -7.90 0.88
CA PRO A 98 23.01 -9.32 1.25
C PRO A 98 22.87 -9.57 2.75
N ALA A 99 23.17 -8.58 3.58
CA ALA A 99 23.03 -8.67 5.04
C ALA A 99 21.58 -8.80 5.52
N LEU A 100 20.60 -8.42 4.68
CA LEU A 100 19.17 -8.48 5.05
C LEU A 100 18.58 -9.88 4.83
N ARG A 101 19.08 -10.63 3.84
CA ARG A 101 18.50 -11.92 3.45
C ARG A 101 18.50 -12.92 4.58
N GLY A 102 17.31 -13.45 4.92
CA GLY A 102 17.13 -14.44 5.99
C GLY A 102 17.35 -13.93 7.43
N ARG A 103 17.85 -12.70 7.61
CA ARG A 103 18.16 -12.11 8.92
C ARG A 103 17.09 -11.11 9.35
N GLU A 104 16.81 -10.13 8.48
CA GLU A 104 15.93 -9.00 8.77
C GLU A 104 14.61 -9.12 8.01
N THR A 105 13.52 -8.69 8.63
CA THR A 105 12.25 -8.58 7.93
C THR A 105 12.23 -7.33 7.06
N VAL A 106 11.94 -7.49 5.78
CA VAL A 106 11.74 -6.38 4.83
C VAL A 106 10.26 -6.24 4.48
N HIS A 107 9.83 -5.02 4.19
CA HIS A 107 8.44 -4.68 3.89
C HIS A 107 8.34 -4.19 2.44
N TRP A 108 7.60 -4.93 1.62
CA TRP A 108 7.37 -4.59 0.22
C TRP A 108 5.94 -4.15 0.02
N LEU A 109 5.76 -2.89 -0.39
CA LEU A 109 4.48 -2.29 -0.73
C LEU A 109 4.39 -2.22 -2.25
N LEU A 110 3.59 -3.11 -2.85
CA LEU A 110 3.47 -3.29 -4.29
C LEU A 110 2.14 -2.71 -4.78
N ASP A 111 2.20 -1.60 -5.48
CA ASP A 111 1.02 -0.87 -5.95
C ASP A 111 0.63 -1.33 -7.36
N GLU A 112 -0.68 -1.60 -7.56
CA GLU A 112 -1.29 -2.11 -8.79
C GLU A 112 -0.63 -3.41 -9.30
N ILE A 113 -0.28 -4.32 -8.36
CA ILE A 113 0.46 -5.57 -8.66
C ILE A 113 -0.30 -6.53 -9.59
N GLN A 114 -1.64 -6.43 -9.67
CA GLN A 114 -2.44 -7.25 -10.58
C GLN A 114 -2.12 -7.01 -12.05
N LEU A 115 -1.35 -5.98 -12.37
CA LEU A 115 -0.84 -5.77 -13.72
C LEU A 115 0.27 -6.77 -14.11
N VAL A 116 0.82 -7.51 -13.14
CA VAL A 116 1.81 -8.57 -13.37
C VAL A 116 1.11 -9.94 -13.25
N PRO A 117 0.79 -10.63 -14.34
CA PRO A 117 0.11 -11.93 -14.27
C PRO A 117 0.91 -12.96 -13.45
N GLY A 118 0.24 -13.66 -12.53
CA GLY A 118 0.88 -14.71 -11.69
C GLY A 118 1.63 -14.17 -10.46
N TRP A 119 1.48 -12.89 -10.13
CA TRP A 119 2.10 -12.25 -8.96
C TRP A 119 1.81 -13.00 -7.65
N GLU A 120 0.65 -13.62 -7.51
CA GLU A 120 0.23 -14.33 -6.29
C GLU A 120 1.15 -15.53 -5.99
N ARG A 121 1.60 -16.22 -7.06
CA ARG A 121 2.54 -17.35 -6.94
C ARG A 121 3.90 -16.86 -6.43
N PHE A 122 4.34 -15.70 -6.94
CA PHE A 122 5.57 -15.05 -6.49
C PHE A 122 5.46 -14.68 -5.01
N VAL A 123 4.43 -13.92 -4.62
CA VAL A 123 4.21 -13.49 -3.22
C VAL A 123 4.19 -14.69 -2.28
N ARG A 124 3.42 -15.73 -2.61
CA ARG A 124 3.34 -16.94 -1.79
C ARG A 124 4.69 -17.62 -1.63
N ARG A 125 5.42 -17.82 -2.74
CA ARG A 125 6.75 -18.45 -2.72
C ARG A 125 7.72 -17.66 -1.83
N VAL A 126 7.75 -16.34 -1.98
CA VAL A 126 8.66 -15.48 -1.21
C VAL A 126 8.30 -15.47 0.28
N MET A 127 7.01 -15.45 0.62
CA MET A 127 6.56 -15.58 2.03
C MET A 127 6.94 -16.90 2.66
N ASP A 128 7.13 -17.97 1.86
CA ASP A 128 7.56 -19.28 2.35
C ASP A 128 9.07 -19.37 2.54
N SER A 129 9.86 -18.62 1.77
CA SER A 129 11.32 -18.77 1.70
C SER A 129 12.11 -17.60 2.27
N GLU A 130 11.49 -16.42 2.40
CA GLU A 130 12.17 -15.18 2.78
C GLU A 130 11.41 -14.44 3.90
N LYS A 131 12.11 -13.59 4.63
CA LYS A 131 11.49 -12.72 5.64
C LYS A 131 10.93 -11.44 5.01
N VAL A 132 9.91 -11.59 4.16
CA VAL A 132 9.27 -10.46 3.47
C VAL A 132 7.81 -10.33 3.88
N ASN A 133 7.42 -9.14 4.32
CA ASN A 133 6.03 -8.76 4.54
C ASN A 133 5.52 -8.01 3.33
N PHE A 134 4.43 -8.50 2.74
CA PHE A 134 3.80 -7.87 1.58
C PHE A 134 2.55 -7.08 1.95
N VAL A 135 2.49 -5.85 1.41
CA VAL A 135 1.26 -5.09 1.26
C VAL A 135 1.08 -4.85 -0.23
N VAL A 136 -0.01 -5.32 -0.79
CA VAL A 136 -0.28 -5.20 -2.22
C VAL A 136 -1.53 -4.37 -2.44
N SER A 137 -1.59 -3.58 -3.50
CA SER A 137 -2.81 -2.92 -3.91
C SER A 137 -3.26 -3.35 -5.29
N GLY A 138 -4.54 -3.15 -5.55
CA GLY A 138 -5.10 -3.36 -6.87
C GLY A 138 -6.57 -2.97 -6.98
N SER A 139 -7.10 -2.94 -8.21
CA SER A 139 -8.51 -2.66 -8.43
C SER A 139 -9.38 -3.80 -7.86
N SER A 140 -10.46 -3.44 -7.14
CA SER A 140 -11.33 -4.36 -6.43
C SER A 140 -11.87 -5.52 -7.28
N ALA A 141 -12.18 -5.27 -8.53
CA ALA A 141 -12.75 -6.28 -9.43
C ALA A 141 -11.80 -7.45 -9.74
N ARG A 142 -10.49 -7.22 -9.76
CA ARG A 142 -9.48 -8.26 -10.01
C ARG A 142 -8.90 -8.85 -8.73
N MET A 143 -8.90 -8.08 -7.62
CA MET A 143 -8.35 -8.53 -6.34
C MET A 143 -9.37 -9.25 -5.46
N LEU A 144 -10.69 -8.98 -5.65
CA LEU A 144 -11.80 -9.67 -4.96
C LEU A 144 -12.18 -11.01 -5.62
N SER A 145 -11.51 -11.42 -6.71
CA SER A 145 -11.80 -12.72 -7.29
C SER A 145 -11.49 -13.80 -6.25
N ARG A 146 -12.38 -14.80 -6.14
CA ARG A 146 -12.13 -16.02 -5.33
C ARG A 146 -10.75 -16.61 -5.57
N GLU A 147 -10.17 -16.34 -6.74
CA GLU A 147 -8.84 -16.75 -7.17
C GLU A 147 -7.72 -16.16 -6.30
N VAL A 148 -7.81 -14.90 -5.86
CA VAL A 148 -6.79 -14.31 -4.98
C VAL A 148 -6.81 -15.00 -3.61
N HIS A 149 -7.98 -15.21 -3.04
CA HIS A 149 -8.11 -15.94 -1.77
C HIS A 149 -7.61 -17.38 -1.88
N THR A 150 -7.95 -18.07 -2.97
CA THR A 150 -7.48 -19.44 -3.21
C THR A 150 -6.00 -19.49 -3.56
N SER A 151 -5.49 -18.54 -4.37
CA SER A 151 -4.09 -18.49 -4.79
C SER A 151 -3.13 -18.22 -3.64
N LEU A 152 -3.49 -17.33 -2.72
CA LEU A 152 -2.73 -17.08 -1.49
C LEU A 152 -3.00 -18.14 -0.39
N ARG A 153 -3.86 -19.13 -0.66
CA ARG A 153 -4.18 -20.25 0.24
C ARG A 153 -4.46 -19.80 1.68
N GLY A 154 -5.36 -18.82 1.84
CA GLY A 154 -5.72 -18.26 3.14
C GLY A 154 -4.64 -17.39 3.80
N ARG A 155 -3.55 -17.06 3.10
CA ARG A 155 -2.50 -16.14 3.59
C ARG A 155 -2.74 -14.69 3.21
N GLY A 156 -3.83 -14.38 2.48
CA GLY A 156 -4.25 -13.03 2.15
C GLY A 156 -5.22 -12.48 3.18
N MET A 157 -5.08 -11.20 3.49
CA MET A 157 -6.04 -10.41 4.24
C MET A 157 -6.41 -9.16 3.45
N GLU A 158 -7.67 -8.82 3.43
CA GLU A 158 -8.14 -7.66 2.69
C GLU A 158 -8.44 -6.48 3.61
N THR A 159 -8.06 -5.30 3.14
CA THR A 159 -8.43 -4.02 3.74
C THR A 159 -9.06 -3.15 2.65
N VAL A 160 -10.32 -2.81 2.83
CA VAL A 160 -11.08 -2.01 1.87
C VAL A 160 -10.85 -0.52 2.12
N ILE A 161 -10.27 0.17 1.16
CA ILE A 161 -10.16 1.63 1.16
C ILE A 161 -11.35 2.21 0.41
N ARG A 162 -12.14 2.98 1.12
CA ARG A 162 -13.28 3.74 0.60
C ARG A 162 -12.88 5.17 0.30
N PRO A 163 -13.65 5.95 -0.46
CA PRO A 163 -13.51 7.41 -0.49
C PRO A 163 -13.42 7.99 0.91
N PHE A 164 -13.00 9.23 1.04
CA PHE A 164 -12.89 9.87 2.35
C PHE A 164 -14.17 9.72 3.16
N SER A 165 -14.03 9.31 4.42
CA SER A 165 -15.07 9.53 5.41
C SER A 165 -15.25 11.04 5.65
N PHE A 166 -16.37 11.47 6.20
CA PHE A 166 -16.58 12.87 6.53
C PHE A 166 -15.48 13.43 7.45
N ARG A 167 -14.98 12.62 8.37
CA ARG A 167 -13.86 12.99 9.24
C ARG A 167 -12.56 13.22 8.44
N GLU A 168 -12.22 12.31 7.53
CA GLU A 168 -11.05 12.44 6.65
C GLU A 168 -11.19 13.61 5.69
N PHE A 169 -12.40 13.89 5.21
CA PHE A 169 -12.73 15.09 4.42
C PHE A 169 -12.44 16.38 5.20
N LEU A 170 -12.90 16.47 6.45
CA LEU A 170 -12.59 17.63 7.30
C LEU A 170 -11.08 17.76 7.57
N ARG A 171 -10.38 16.64 7.80
CA ARG A 171 -8.93 16.61 7.94
C ARG A 171 -8.22 17.12 6.69
N HIS A 172 -8.69 16.70 5.52
CA HIS A 172 -8.14 17.15 4.24
C HIS A 172 -8.27 18.68 4.05
N ARG A 173 -9.31 19.26 4.58
CA ARG A 173 -9.55 20.71 4.56
C ARG A 173 -8.88 21.47 5.71
N GLY A 174 -8.23 20.79 6.63
CA GLY A 174 -7.67 21.41 7.85
C GLY A 174 -8.73 21.85 8.86
N GLU A 175 -9.94 21.31 8.75
CA GLU A 175 -11.11 21.70 9.55
C GLU A 175 -11.54 20.58 10.53
N GLU A 176 -10.73 19.52 10.72
CA GLU A 176 -11.05 18.43 11.65
C GLU A 176 -11.09 18.96 13.09
N PRO A 177 -12.23 18.81 13.81
CA PRO A 177 -12.32 19.28 15.20
C PRO A 177 -11.40 18.50 16.12
N GLY A 178 -10.67 19.22 16.98
CA GLY A 178 -9.75 18.62 17.95
C GLY A 178 -10.41 17.85 19.11
N LYS A 179 -11.76 17.85 19.19
CA LYS A 179 -12.53 17.19 20.22
C LYS A 179 -13.71 16.39 19.67
N PRO A 180 -14.19 15.35 20.39
CA PRO A 180 -15.31 14.53 19.97
C PRO A 180 -16.61 15.34 19.83
N ALA A 181 -17.48 14.94 18.89
CA ALA A 181 -18.75 15.60 18.58
C ALA A 181 -19.66 15.83 19.79
N GLY A 182 -19.67 14.90 20.75
CA GLY A 182 -20.45 15.05 22.00
C GLY A 182 -19.99 16.17 22.94
N ARG A 183 -18.84 16.80 22.65
CA ARG A 183 -18.28 17.92 23.42
C ARG A 183 -18.29 19.24 22.65
N TRP A 184 -18.96 19.30 21.50
CA TRP A 184 -19.05 20.52 20.72
C TRP A 184 -20.12 21.47 21.28
N THR A 185 -19.77 22.76 21.35
CA THR A 185 -20.73 23.84 21.58
C THR A 185 -21.59 24.04 20.30
N ALA A 186 -22.69 24.77 20.42
CA ALA A 186 -23.54 25.10 19.26
C ALA A 186 -22.74 25.88 18.18
N ALA A 187 -21.83 26.79 18.60
CA ALA A 187 -20.99 27.55 17.69
C ALA A 187 -20.00 26.66 16.92
N GLU A 188 -19.48 25.59 17.52
CA GLU A 188 -18.57 24.64 16.85
C GLU A 188 -19.32 23.64 15.99
N ARG A 189 -20.56 23.32 16.33
CA ARG A 189 -21.39 22.36 15.59
C ARG A 189 -21.88 22.94 14.26
N SER A 190 -22.32 24.20 14.24
CA SER A 190 -22.93 24.82 13.05
C SER A 190 -22.01 24.81 11.80
N PRO A 191 -20.71 25.17 11.86
CA PRO A 191 -19.82 25.03 10.71
C PRO A 191 -19.65 23.58 10.24
N VAL A 192 -19.55 22.62 11.16
CA VAL A 192 -19.39 21.21 10.83
C VAL A 192 -20.65 20.65 10.14
N GLU A 193 -21.85 21.03 10.60
CA GLU A 193 -23.11 20.65 9.96
C GLU A 193 -23.22 21.23 8.55
N LYS A 194 -22.75 22.45 8.32
CA LYS A 194 -22.68 23.03 6.98
C LYS A 194 -21.77 22.20 6.07
N ARG A 195 -20.58 21.83 6.54
CA ARG A 195 -19.64 20.98 5.81
C ARG A 195 -20.19 19.59 5.53
N PHE A 196 -20.96 19.04 6.46
CA PHE A 196 -21.59 17.74 6.26
C PHE A 196 -22.61 17.75 5.11
N ARG A 197 -23.36 18.82 4.96
CA ARG A 197 -24.28 18.97 3.81
C ARG A 197 -23.53 19.10 2.49
N GLU A 198 -22.42 19.85 2.47
CA GLU A 198 -21.53 19.93 1.31
C GLU A 198 -20.97 18.57 0.93
N PHE A 199 -20.45 17.82 1.89
CA PHE A 199 -19.92 16.47 1.72
C PHE A 199 -20.94 15.45 1.16
N LEU A 200 -22.21 15.57 1.53
CA LEU A 200 -23.28 14.72 1.00
C LEU A 200 -23.71 15.07 -0.42
N ALA A 201 -23.36 16.25 -0.90
CA ALA A 201 -23.70 16.75 -2.23
C ALA A 201 -22.63 16.43 -3.28
N GLU A 202 -21.42 16.03 -2.87
CA GLU A 202 -20.32 15.57 -3.73
C GLU A 202 -20.42 14.06 -4.04
#